data_65efcedd86418aab9c92534418af6db3
#
_entry.id   65efcedd86418aab9c92534418af6db3
#
_cell.length_a   1.000
_cell.length_b   1.000
_cell.length_c   1.000
_cell.angle_alpha   90.00
_cell.angle_beta   90.00
_cell.angle_gamma   90.00
#
_symmetry.space_group_name_H-M   'P 1'
#
loop_
_entity.id
_entity.type
_entity.pdbx_description
1 polymer ?
#
loop_
_entity_poly.entity_id
_entity_poly.type
_entity_poly.pdbx_seq_one_letter_code
_entity_poly.pdbx_strand_id
1 'polypeptide(L)'
;VVMLSAGSLIPADGLVLAANDLFVNQAVLTGETFPVEKKPATVAANASLAARSNCVFMGASVSSGTAQALMVRTGKATVFGQVAERLRLRPPETEFERGIRHFGNLLTQVMLVMVIIVLAVNLFLAKPLLDSLLFALALAVGLTPELLPAIISITLSHGAQQMAKRGVIVRRLNAIENLGSMDVLCTDKTGTLTEGVVRLDGALDSQGQPSQAVLRAAYLNAHFQTGLNNPLDEAIQGDAQQAALDISAEQKVGEIPYDFVRKCLSVVVANAQGARTLITKGALDNVLSLCTSVQAADGPHPLDSNMRAEIAQRAGAWGEKGFRVLGVATKAVDGQAQAYGRGD
;
A
#
# COMPACT_ATOMS: atom_id res chain seq x y z
N VAL A 1 -3.44 18.43 23.46
CA VAL A 1 -3.63 16.98 23.60
C VAL A 1 -4.91 16.58 22.90
N VAL A 2 -4.88 15.50 22.14
CA VAL A 2 -6.05 14.96 21.41
C VAL A 2 -6.30 13.53 21.88
N MET A 3 -7.57 13.18 22.05
CA MET A 3 -8.01 11.81 22.29
C MET A 3 -8.24 11.14 20.95
N LEU A 4 -7.66 9.96 20.77
CA LEU A 4 -7.78 9.15 19.57
C LEU A 4 -8.51 7.84 19.93
N SER A 5 -9.42 7.41 19.06
CA SER A 5 -10.16 6.15 19.20
C SER A 5 -10.29 5.46 17.84
N ALA A 6 -10.64 4.19 17.85
CA ALA A 6 -10.85 3.43 16.62
C ALA A 6 -11.77 4.18 15.63
N GLY A 7 -11.39 4.21 14.35
CA GLY A 7 -12.06 4.96 13.30
C GLY A 7 -11.68 6.45 13.20
N SER A 8 -10.92 7.00 14.17
CA SER A 8 -10.48 8.40 14.12
C SER A 8 -9.39 8.61 13.06
N LEU A 9 -9.50 9.70 12.29
CA LEU A 9 -8.39 10.22 11.50
C LEU A 9 -7.48 11.06 12.40
N ILE A 10 -6.18 10.90 12.25
CA ILE A 10 -5.18 11.65 13.01
C ILE A 10 -5.01 13.04 12.38
N PRO A 11 -5.33 14.13 13.12
CA PRO A 11 -5.42 15.47 12.55
C PRO A 11 -4.07 16.17 12.35
N ALA A 12 -3.01 15.69 13.02
CA ALA A 12 -1.69 16.32 13.03
C ALA A 12 -0.61 15.34 13.47
N ASP A 13 0.67 15.69 13.31
CA ASP A 13 1.76 14.85 13.82
C ASP A 13 1.93 15.08 15.33
N GLY A 14 2.02 14.00 16.08
CA GLY A 14 2.08 14.06 17.53
C GLY A 14 2.86 12.93 18.16
N LEU A 15 3.10 13.09 19.46
CA LEU A 15 3.67 12.08 20.34
C LEU A 15 2.57 11.39 21.13
N VAL A 16 2.67 10.08 21.24
CA VAL A 16 1.77 9.26 22.06
C VAL A 16 2.16 9.44 23.52
N LEU A 17 1.26 9.96 24.34
CA LEU A 17 1.43 10.13 25.79
C LEU A 17 0.93 8.92 26.57
N ALA A 18 -0.22 8.37 26.13
CA ALA A 18 -0.82 7.16 26.68
C ALA A 18 -1.52 6.43 25.55
N ALA A 19 -1.49 5.11 25.58
CA ALA A 19 -2.16 4.27 24.58
C ALA A 19 -2.66 2.99 25.24
N ASN A 20 -3.82 2.53 24.77
CA ASN A 20 -4.37 1.24 25.13
C ASN A 20 -4.72 0.52 23.83
N ASP A 21 -3.90 -0.49 23.50
CA ASP A 21 -4.01 -1.30 22.27
C ASP A 21 -4.17 -0.45 20.99
N LEU A 22 -3.40 0.64 20.90
CA LEU A 22 -3.48 1.57 19.78
C LEU A 22 -2.78 1.03 18.53
N PHE A 23 -3.56 0.79 17.49
CA PHE A 23 -3.06 0.45 16.16
C PHE A 23 -3.48 1.48 15.14
N VAL A 24 -2.52 1.88 14.32
CA VAL A 24 -2.67 2.96 13.35
C VAL A 24 -2.32 2.44 11.96
N ASN A 25 -3.25 2.59 11.02
CA ASN A 25 -2.97 2.42 9.60
C ASN A 25 -2.32 3.70 9.08
N GLN A 26 -1.07 3.59 8.67
CA GLN A 26 -0.28 4.70 8.12
C GLN A 26 0.15 4.43 6.67
N ALA A 27 -0.61 3.62 5.94
CA ALA A 27 -0.34 3.26 4.54
C ALA A 27 -0.15 4.48 3.63
N VAL A 28 -0.87 5.55 3.89
CA VAL A 28 -0.76 6.83 3.15
C VAL A 28 0.65 7.42 3.17
N LEU A 29 1.44 7.13 4.22
CA LEU A 29 2.80 7.64 4.38
C LEU A 29 3.88 6.60 4.11
N THR A 30 3.59 5.32 4.37
CA THR A 30 4.60 4.24 4.32
C THR A 30 4.36 3.26 3.19
N GLY A 31 3.16 3.24 2.59
CA GLY A 31 2.72 2.21 1.64
C GLY A 31 2.37 0.86 2.30
N GLU A 32 2.59 0.70 3.61
CA GLU A 32 2.33 -0.54 4.33
C GLU A 32 0.88 -0.59 4.81
N THR A 33 0.13 -1.58 4.37
CA THR A 33 -1.30 -1.72 4.68
C THR A 33 -1.58 -2.27 6.08
N PHE A 34 -0.59 -2.93 6.69
CA PHE A 34 -0.73 -3.46 8.05
C PHE A 34 -0.68 -2.35 9.09
N PRO A 35 -1.65 -2.32 10.03
CA PRO A 35 -1.62 -1.40 11.14
C PRO A 35 -0.39 -1.57 12.02
N VAL A 36 0.18 -0.46 12.46
CA VAL A 36 1.38 -0.43 13.31
C VAL A 36 0.97 -0.09 14.73
N GLU A 37 1.49 -0.86 15.70
CA GLU A 37 1.30 -0.58 17.13
C GLU A 37 1.97 0.76 17.50
N LYS A 38 1.25 1.59 18.23
CA LYS A 38 1.72 2.87 18.76
C LYS A 38 1.60 2.88 20.27
N LYS A 39 2.70 3.22 20.94
CA LYS A 39 2.79 3.28 22.40
C LYS A 39 3.75 4.35 22.86
N PRO A 40 3.64 4.84 24.10
CA PRO A 40 4.66 5.67 24.69
C PRO A 40 5.99 4.91 24.75
N ALA A 41 6.99 5.39 24.05
CA ALA A 41 8.31 4.75 23.98
C ALA A 41 9.39 5.77 23.63
N THR A 42 10.63 5.43 23.89
CA THR A 42 11.80 6.13 23.34
C THR A 42 12.24 5.38 22.09
N VAL A 43 12.37 6.11 20.98
CA VAL A 43 12.84 5.55 19.71
C VAL A 43 14.14 6.23 19.28
N ALA A 44 14.94 5.55 18.48
CA ALA A 44 16.18 6.12 17.94
C ALA A 44 15.88 7.38 17.10
N ALA A 45 16.74 8.40 17.19
CA ALA A 45 16.55 9.67 16.48
C ALA A 45 16.51 9.49 14.94
N ASN A 46 17.22 8.49 14.42
CA ASN A 46 17.28 8.12 13.00
C ASN A 46 16.26 7.05 12.60
N ALA A 47 15.29 6.69 13.47
CA ALA A 47 14.29 5.70 13.17
C ALA A 47 13.48 6.11 11.92
N SER A 48 13.21 5.16 11.04
CA SER A 48 12.33 5.36 9.89
C SER A 48 10.91 5.69 10.34
N LEU A 49 10.10 6.28 9.46
CA LEU A 49 8.71 6.65 9.78
C LEU A 49 7.90 5.44 10.28
N ALA A 50 8.07 4.29 9.67
CA ALA A 50 7.42 3.06 10.06
C ALA A 50 7.84 2.56 11.45
N ALA A 51 9.13 2.74 11.82
CA ALA A 51 9.68 2.30 13.09
C ALA A 51 9.39 3.23 14.28
N ARG A 52 8.81 4.42 14.05
CA ARG A 52 8.46 5.37 15.11
C ARG A 52 7.18 4.95 15.83
N SER A 53 7.31 4.02 16.77
CA SER A 53 6.18 3.50 17.56
C SER A 53 5.57 4.54 18.51
N ASN A 54 6.30 5.58 18.86
CA ASN A 54 5.87 6.66 19.78
C ASN A 54 5.22 7.86 19.08
N CYS A 55 5.12 7.85 17.73
CA CYS A 55 4.58 8.96 16.98
C CYS A 55 3.31 8.56 16.20
N VAL A 56 2.39 9.49 16.11
CA VAL A 56 1.24 9.44 15.21
C VAL A 56 1.39 10.54 14.15
N PHE A 57 0.85 10.32 12.95
CA PHE A 57 1.06 11.19 11.81
C PHE A 57 -0.25 11.60 11.18
N MET A 58 -0.33 12.85 10.69
CA MET A 58 -1.47 13.39 9.97
C MET A 58 -1.84 12.51 8.77
N GLY A 59 -3.14 12.26 8.58
CA GLY A 59 -3.68 11.47 7.47
C GLY A 59 -3.67 9.96 7.70
N ALA A 60 -3.06 9.48 8.78
CA ALA A 60 -3.20 8.10 9.22
C ALA A 60 -4.53 7.90 9.98
N SER A 61 -5.04 6.67 10.01
CA SER A 61 -6.29 6.32 10.72
C SER A 61 -6.05 5.34 11.85
N VAL A 62 -6.79 5.50 12.94
CA VAL A 62 -6.77 4.56 14.06
C VAL A 62 -7.57 3.32 13.69
N SER A 63 -6.92 2.17 13.62
CA SER A 63 -7.56 0.88 13.31
C SER A 63 -8.21 0.26 14.55
N SER A 64 -7.55 0.37 15.70
CA SER A 64 -8.08 -0.14 16.98
C SER A 64 -7.47 0.59 18.18
N GLY A 65 -8.09 0.43 19.35
CA GLY A 65 -7.62 0.99 20.61
C GLY A 65 -7.93 2.47 20.81
N THR A 66 -7.31 3.03 21.87
CA THR A 66 -7.47 4.43 22.25
C THR A 66 -6.11 5.02 22.65
N ALA A 67 -5.96 6.33 22.49
CA ALA A 67 -4.75 7.02 22.93
C ALA A 67 -4.97 8.48 23.28
N GLN A 68 -4.04 9.02 24.06
CA GLN A 68 -3.83 10.45 24.22
C GLN A 68 -2.54 10.82 23.48
N ALA A 69 -2.64 11.77 22.56
CA ALA A 69 -1.50 12.24 21.77
C ALA A 69 -1.32 13.75 21.91
N LEU A 70 -0.08 14.17 22.11
CA LEU A 70 0.31 15.58 22.07
C LEU A 70 0.66 15.97 20.64
N MET A 71 -0.14 16.81 20.02
CA MET A 71 0.14 17.32 18.68
C MET A 71 1.32 18.30 18.73
N VAL A 72 2.33 18.04 17.89
CA VAL A 72 3.61 18.80 17.87
C VAL A 72 3.75 19.57 16.58
N ARG A 73 3.27 19.03 15.46
CA ARG A 73 3.33 19.68 14.15
C ARG A 73 1.96 19.66 13.50
N THR A 74 1.57 20.77 12.88
CA THR A 74 0.26 20.93 12.24
C THR A 74 0.42 21.45 10.80
N GLY A 75 -0.59 21.22 9.96
CA GLY A 75 -0.68 21.73 8.61
C GLY A 75 0.55 21.39 7.76
N LYS A 76 1.17 22.40 7.15
CA LYS A 76 2.35 22.23 6.27
C LYS A 76 3.60 21.70 6.98
N ALA A 77 3.69 21.84 8.28
CA ALA A 77 4.83 21.35 9.06
C ALA A 77 4.76 19.84 9.35
N THR A 78 3.62 19.19 9.14
CA THR A 78 3.47 17.74 9.27
C THR A 78 4.20 17.00 8.15
N VAL A 79 4.50 15.72 8.36
CA VAL A 79 5.12 14.86 7.33
C VAL A 79 4.24 14.84 6.07
N PHE A 80 2.94 14.64 6.22
CA PHE A 80 1.98 14.67 5.11
C PHE A 80 1.94 16.04 4.43
N GLY A 81 1.97 17.14 5.19
CA GLY A 81 2.00 18.50 4.68
C GLY A 81 3.23 18.79 3.84
N GLN A 82 4.41 18.31 4.24
CA GLN A 82 5.64 18.43 3.48
C GLN A 82 5.60 17.64 2.15
N VAL A 83 5.01 16.45 2.15
CA VAL A 83 4.78 15.68 0.91
C VAL A 83 3.82 16.43 -0.01
N ALA A 84 2.70 16.93 0.52
CA ALA A 84 1.72 17.70 -0.25
C ALA A 84 2.33 18.99 -0.84
N GLU A 85 3.19 19.69 -0.10
CA GLU A 85 3.86 20.90 -0.60
C GLU A 85 4.82 20.58 -1.75
N ARG A 86 5.57 19.47 -1.67
CA ARG A 86 6.44 19.01 -2.77
C ARG A 86 5.64 18.65 -4.03
N LEU A 87 4.44 18.08 -3.87
CA LEU A 87 3.54 17.76 -4.99
C LEU A 87 2.94 19.02 -5.65
N ARG A 88 2.89 20.16 -4.93
CA ARG A 88 2.44 21.45 -5.49
C ARG A 88 3.50 22.16 -6.32
N LEU A 89 4.77 21.82 -6.14
CA LEU A 89 5.84 22.35 -6.98
C LEU A 89 5.57 21.92 -8.42
N ARG A 90 5.67 22.87 -9.36
CA ARG A 90 5.56 22.52 -10.78
C ARG A 90 6.63 21.47 -11.10
N PRO A 91 6.27 20.37 -11.74
CA PRO A 91 7.28 19.42 -12.18
C PRO A 91 8.30 20.14 -13.08
N PRO A 92 9.58 19.77 -13.00
CA PRO A 92 10.58 20.31 -13.91
C PRO A 92 10.14 20.05 -15.35
N GLU A 93 10.51 20.99 -16.25
CA GLU A 93 10.26 20.84 -17.67
C GLU A 93 10.93 19.57 -18.19
N THR A 94 10.20 18.86 -19.04
CA THR A 94 10.71 17.68 -19.71
C THR A 94 11.77 18.06 -20.74
N GLU A 95 12.65 17.12 -21.11
CA GLU A 95 13.63 17.32 -22.19
C GLU A 95 12.93 17.66 -23.51
N PHE A 96 11.79 17.06 -23.75
CA PHE A 96 10.95 17.35 -24.92
C PHE A 96 10.45 18.81 -24.91
N GLU A 97 9.89 19.29 -23.80
CA GLU A 97 9.44 20.69 -23.69
C GLU A 97 10.60 21.68 -23.87
N ARG A 98 11.77 21.35 -23.33
CA ARG A 98 12.99 22.13 -23.48
C ARG A 98 13.46 22.14 -24.93
N GLY A 99 13.41 20.98 -25.60
CA GLY A 99 13.74 20.83 -27.01
C GLY A 99 12.83 21.66 -27.92
N ILE A 100 11.51 21.60 -27.70
CA ILE A 100 10.52 22.41 -28.45
C ILE A 100 10.78 23.91 -28.26
N ARG A 101 11.02 24.35 -27.03
CA ARG A 101 11.32 25.76 -26.76
C ARG A 101 12.62 26.21 -27.44
N HIS A 102 13.68 25.39 -27.43
CA HIS A 102 14.91 25.66 -28.14
C HIS A 102 14.70 25.78 -29.65
N PHE A 103 13.92 24.87 -30.22
CA PHE A 103 13.58 24.89 -31.64
C PHE A 103 12.74 26.13 -31.99
N GLY A 104 11.76 26.47 -31.17
CA GLY A 104 10.97 27.71 -31.34
C GLY A 104 11.84 28.95 -31.31
N ASN A 105 12.79 29.07 -30.36
CA ASN A 105 13.74 30.17 -30.27
C ASN A 105 14.65 30.23 -31.51
N LEU A 106 15.15 29.10 -31.99
CA LEU A 106 15.95 29.02 -33.20
C LEU A 106 15.18 29.55 -34.43
N LEU A 107 13.94 29.11 -34.60
CA LEU A 107 13.08 29.57 -35.71
C LEU A 107 12.83 31.08 -35.61
N THR A 108 12.59 31.59 -34.41
CA THR A 108 12.40 33.05 -34.17
C THR A 108 13.66 33.84 -34.53
N GLN A 109 14.85 33.34 -34.17
CA GLN A 109 16.13 33.96 -34.55
C GLN A 109 16.34 33.96 -36.06
N VAL A 110 16.11 32.84 -36.73
CA VAL A 110 16.21 32.74 -38.19
C VAL A 110 15.24 33.69 -38.88
N MET A 111 13.98 33.71 -38.40
CA MET A 111 12.98 34.68 -38.91
C MET A 111 13.45 36.12 -38.75
N LEU A 112 13.95 36.52 -37.58
CA LEU A 112 14.42 37.87 -37.33
C LEU A 112 15.57 38.25 -38.27
N VAL A 113 16.55 37.35 -38.46
CA VAL A 113 17.66 37.58 -39.41
C VAL A 113 17.15 37.73 -40.84
N MET A 114 16.23 36.89 -41.29
CA MET A 114 15.63 36.97 -42.62
C MET A 114 14.85 38.28 -42.84
N VAL A 115 14.09 38.73 -41.84
CA VAL A 115 13.34 39.98 -41.89
C VAL A 115 14.31 41.19 -42.00
N ILE A 116 15.41 41.19 -41.24
CA ILE A 116 16.44 42.24 -41.27
C ILE A 116 17.12 42.25 -42.65
N ILE A 117 17.48 41.09 -43.21
CA ILE A 117 18.12 40.98 -44.51
C ILE A 117 17.19 41.54 -45.58
N VAL A 118 15.92 41.11 -45.61
CA VAL A 118 14.93 41.55 -46.61
C VAL A 118 14.68 43.06 -46.50
N LEU A 119 14.59 43.62 -45.29
CA LEU A 119 14.45 45.04 -45.06
C LEU A 119 15.67 45.81 -45.61
N ALA A 120 16.89 45.35 -45.28
CA ALA A 120 18.13 45.95 -45.73
C ALA A 120 18.25 45.93 -47.27
N VAL A 121 17.92 44.82 -47.92
CA VAL A 121 17.91 44.69 -49.39
C VAL A 121 16.90 45.64 -50.03
N ASN A 122 15.69 45.73 -49.49
CA ASN A 122 14.67 46.67 -50.00
C ASN A 122 15.10 48.11 -49.88
N LEU A 123 15.74 48.50 -48.76
CA LEU A 123 16.27 49.85 -48.59
C LEU A 123 17.44 50.14 -49.55
N PHE A 124 18.34 49.15 -49.75
CA PHE A 124 19.44 49.27 -50.71
C PHE A 124 18.95 49.44 -52.16
N LEU A 125 17.82 48.79 -52.50
CA LEU A 125 17.15 48.96 -53.80
C LEU A 125 16.32 50.27 -53.90
N ALA A 126 16.46 51.17 -52.94
CA ALA A 126 15.74 52.48 -52.87
C ALA A 126 14.21 52.33 -52.91
N LYS A 127 13.63 51.25 -52.39
CA LYS A 127 12.19 51.09 -52.27
C LYS A 127 11.63 51.97 -51.13
N PRO A 128 10.36 52.43 -51.23
CA PRO A 128 9.74 53.22 -50.17
C PRO A 128 9.85 52.54 -48.80
N LEU A 129 10.23 53.31 -47.78
CA LEU A 129 10.44 52.76 -46.44
C LEU A 129 9.19 52.08 -45.87
N LEU A 130 8.03 52.72 -46.06
CA LEU A 130 6.77 52.19 -45.55
C LEU A 130 6.40 50.83 -46.19
N ASP A 131 6.55 50.70 -47.49
CA ASP A 131 6.26 49.43 -48.22
C ASP A 131 7.26 48.33 -47.82
N SER A 132 8.53 48.69 -47.64
CA SER A 132 9.57 47.78 -47.18
C SER A 132 9.30 47.26 -45.76
N LEU A 133 8.82 48.12 -44.87
CA LEU A 133 8.48 47.79 -43.50
C LEU A 133 7.22 46.94 -43.42
N LEU A 134 6.18 47.24 -44.20
CA LEU A 134 4.97 46.44 -44.28
C LEU A 134 5.26 45.05 -44.85
N PHE A 135 6.11 44.97 -45.88
CA PHE A 135 6.54 43.68 -46.44
C PHE A 135 7.34 42.86 -45.43
N ALA A 136 8.28 43.49 -44.73
CA ALA A 136 9.07 42.82 -43.70
C ALA A 136 8.21 42.33 -42.53
N LEU A 137 7.19 43.10 -42.14
CA LEU A 137 6.21 42.70 -41.12
C LEU A 137 5.33 41.55 -41.60
N ALA A 138 4.82 41.61 -42.82
CA ALA A 138 4.03 40.52 -43.41
C ALA A 138 4.85 39.21 -43.47
N LEU A 139 6.12 39.32 -43.86
CA LEU A 139 7.03 38.17 -43.86
C LEU A 139 7.27 37.62 -42.45
N ALA A 140 7.46 38.48 -41.46
CA ALA A 140 7.61 38.05 -40.05
C ALA A 140 6.41 37.25 -39.56
N VAL A 141 5.19 37.74 -39.81
CA VAL A 141 3.97 37.04 -39.44
C VAL A 141 3.85 35.71 -40.21
N GLY A 142 4.11 35.71 -41.53
CA GLY A 142 4.00 34.48 -42.35
C GLY A 142 5.04 33.39 -42.02
N LEU A 143 6.20 33.76 -41.47
CA LEU A 143 7.24 32.81 -41.06
C LEU A 143 7.08 32.34 -39.61
N THR A 144 6.12 32.89 -38.85
CA THR A 144 5.91 32.46 -37.45
C THR A 144 5.33 31.02 -37.47
N PRO A 145 5.92 30.09 -36.71
CA PRO A 145 5.50 28.68 -36.71
C PRO A 145 4.23 28.45 -35.87
N GLU A 146 3.12 29.05 -36.23
CA GLU A 146 1.86 29.00 -35.46
C GLU A 146 1.26 27.60 -35.36
N LEU A 147 1.55 26.70 -36.31
CA LEU A 147 1.03 25.33 -36.35
C LEU A 147 1.81 24.36 -35.46
N LEU A 148 3.01 24.72 -34.98
CA LEU A 148 3.85 23.81 -34.20
C LEU A 148 3.17 23.28 -32.92
N PRO A 149 2.52 24.11 -32.07
CA PRO A 149 1.81 23.63 -30.90
C PRO A 149 0.63 22.70 -31.25
N ALA A 150 -0.07 22.97 -32.34
CA ALA A 150 -1.18 22.17 -32.84
C ALA A 150 -0.68 20.77 -33.27
N ILE A 151 0.37 20.72 -34.09
CA ILE A 151 0.97 19.45 -34.54
C ILE A 151 1.41 18.60 -33.37
N ILE A 152 2.12 19.19 -32.40
CA ILE A 152 2.56 18.50 -31.20
C ILE A 152 1.36 17.93 -30.43
N SER A 153 0.33 18.74 -30.19
CA SER A 153 -0.87 18.33 -29.45
C SER A 153 -1.61 17.18 -30.15
N ILE A 154 -1.71 17.21 -31.47
CA ILE A 154 -2.35 16.15 -32.27
C ILE A 154 -1.52 14.86 -32.19
N THR A 155 -0.19 14.96 -32.34
CA THR A 155 0.70 13.81 -32.29
C THR A 155 0.68 13.14 -30.93
N LEU A 156 0.78 13.91 -29.85
CA LEU A 156 0.70 13.39 -28.48
C LEU A 156 -0.68 12.78 -28.17
N SER A 157 -1.75 13.41 -28.64
CA SER A 157 -3.11 12.86 -28.50
C SER A 157 -3.28 11.53 -29.22
N HIS A 158 -2.72 11.40 -30.43
CA HIS A 158 -2.71 10.14 -31.16
C HIS A 158 -1.92 9.05 -30.44
N GLY A 159 -0.74 9.39 -29.93
CA GLY A 159 0.04 8.50 -29.08
C GLY A 159 -0.73 8.03 -27.83
N ALA A 160 -1.39 8.96 -27.12
CA ALA A 160 -2.22 8.64 -25.97
C ALA A 160 -3.39 7.70 -26.32
N GLN A 161 -4.04 7.90 -27.46
CA GLN A 161 -5.10 7.00 -27.92
C GLN A 161 -4.58 5.58 -28.21
N GLN A 162 -3.41 5.45 -28.79
CA GLN A 162 -2.81 4.14 -29.03
C GLN A 162 -2.44 3.44 -27.70
N MET A 163 -1.92 4.17 -26.74
CA MET A 163 -1.63 3.66 -25.40
C MET A 163 -2.92 3.24 -24.67
N ALA A 164 -4.00 4.03 -24.79
CA ALA A 164 -5.29 3.70 -24.19
C ALA A 164 -5.87 2.38 -24.73
N LYS A 165 -5.71 2.09 -26.02
CA LYS A 165 -6.10 0.80 -26.62
C LYS A 165 -5.34 -0.40 -26.03
N ARG A 166 -4.18 -0.15 -25.43
CA ARG A 166 -3.36 -1.16 -24.72
C ARG A 166 -3.58 -1.14 -23.20
N GLY A 167 -4.62 -0.45 -22.71
CA GLY A 167 -4.95 -0.37 -21.28
C GLY A 167 -4.14 0.67 -20.49
N VAL A 168 -3.36 1.54 -21.17
CA VAL A 168 -2.55 2.58 -20.49
C VAL A 168 -3.25 3.92 -20.59
N ILE A 169 -3.58 4.52 -19.44
CA ILE A 169 -4.17 5.87 -19.37
C ILE A 169 -3.08 6.88 -19.00
N VAL A 170 -2.73 7.72 -19.97
CA VAL A 170 -1.73 8.78 -19.78
C VAL A 170 -2.38 10.01 -19.16
N ARG A 171 -1.94 10.45 -17.99
CA ARG A 171 -2.46 11.64 -17.30
C ARG A 171 -1.87 12.95 -17.82
N ARG A 172 -0.66 12.92 -18.38
CA ARG A 172 0.03 14.07 -18.96
C ARG A 172 0.57 13.70 -20.31
N LEU A 173 0.08 14.35 -21.36
CA LEU A 173 0.43 14.00 -22.76
C LEU A 173 1.92 14.18 -23.05
N ASN A 174 2.55 15.20 -22.51
CA ASN A 174 4.00 15.47 -22.68
C ASN A 174 4.89 14.39 -22.03
N ALA A 175 4.36 13.55 -21.12
CA ALA A 175 5.11 12.43 -20.56
C ALA A 175 5.34 11.28 -21.56
N ILE A 176 4.56 11.23 -22.66
CA ILE A 176 4.66 10.14 -23.66
C ILE A 176 6.04 10.11 -24.29
N GLU A 177 6.59 11.26 -24.63
CA GLU A 177 7.92 11.36 -25.25
C GLU A 177 9.03 10.90 -24.30
N ASN A 178 8.87 11.17 -22.98
CA ASN A 178 9.84 10.75 -22.00
C ASN A 178 9.86 9.23 -21.78
N LEU A 179 8.75 8.52 -22.03
CA LEU A 179 8.70 7.07 -21.89
C LEU A 179 9.68 6.34 -22.82
N GLY A 180 9.94 6.90 -23.99
CA GLY A 180 10.89 6.32 -24.98
C GLY A 180 12.36 6.53 -24.64
N SER A 181 12.68 7.48 -23.76
CA SER A 181 14.05 7.89 -23.41
C SER A 181 14.42 7.67 -21.95
N MET A 182 13.51 7.09 -21.14
CA MET A 182 13.81 6.83 -19.73
C MET A 182 14.77 5.66 -19.57
N ASP A 183 15.69 5.80 -18.64
CA ASP A 183 16.65 4.80 -18.21
C ASP A 183 16.43 4.38 -16.75
N VAL A 184 15.61 5.13 -16.00
CA VAL A 184 15.25 4.85 -14.61
C VAL A 184 13.73 4.88 -14.45
N LEU A 185 13.15 3.79 -13.98
CA LEU A 185 11.73 3.67 -13.64
C LEU A 185 11.54 3.54 -12.13
N CYS A 186 10.89 4.54 -11.52
CA CYS A 186 10.44 4.45 -10.13
C CYS A 186 8.97 4.00 -10.12
N THR A 187 8.71 2.86 -9.52
CA THR A 187 7.36 2.29 -9.43
C THR A 187 7.00 1.98 -7.98
N ASP A 188 5.72 2.07 -7.66
CA ASP A 188 5.20 1.54 -6.41
C ASP A 188 5.12 0.01 -6.48
N LYS A 189 5.30 -0.65 -5.33
CA LYS A 189 5.21 -2.11 -5.22
C LYS A 189 3.75 -2.56 -5.10
N THR A 190 3.05 -2.03 -4.10
CA THR A 190 1.74 -2.53 -3.67
C THR A 190 0.62 -2.03 -4.56
N GLY A 191 -0.13 -2.94 -5.19
CA GLY A 191 -1.21 -2.57 -6.13
C GLY A 191 -0.71 -2.10 -7.52
N THR A 192 0.62 -2.08 -7.76
CA THR A 192 1.23 -1.74 -9.04
C THR A 192 2.01 -2.93 -9.60
N LEU A 193 3.03 -3.40 -8.90
CA LEU A 193 3.77 -4.62 -9.26
C LEU A 193 3.09 -5.87 -8.71
N THR A 194 2.27 -5.73 -7.69
CA THR A 194 1.45 -6.78 -7.10
C THR A 194 -0.02 -6.45 -7.27
N GLU A 195 -0.88 -7.44 -7.23
CA GLU A 195 -2.35 -7.25 -7.30
C GLU A 195 -2.90 -6.53 -6.05
N GLY A 196 -2.11 -6.40 -4.98
CA GLY A 196 -2.55 -5.83 -3.71
C GLY A 196 -3.56 -6.71 -2.95
N VAL A 197 -3.81 -7.92 -3.46
CA VAL A 197 -4.75 -8.89 -2.89
C VAL A 197 -3.95 -10.00 -2.21
N VAL A 198 -4.29 -10.31 -0.98
CA VAL A 198 -3.78 -11.49 -0.28
C VAL A 198 -4.63 -12.68 -0.69
N ARG A 199 -3.96 -13.79 -1.03
CA ARG A 199 -4.62 -15.07 -1.35
C ARG A 199 -4.06 -16.15 -0.45
N LEU A 200 -4.90 -17.11 -0.10
CA LEU A 200 -4.46 -18.33 0.57
C LEU A 200 -3.89 -19.28 -0.49
N ASP A 201 -2.63 -19.67 -0.35
CA ASP A 201 -2.00 -20.64 -1.25
C ASP A 201 -2.34 -22.08 -0.87
N GLY A 202 -2.54 -22.31 0.43
CA GLY A 202 -2.96 -23.62 0.94
C GLY A 202 -3.12 -23.65 2.44
N ALA A 203 -3.92 -24.60 2.91
CA ALA A 203 -4.03 -25.00 4.30
C ALA A 203 -3.40 -26.37 4.48
N LEU A 204 -2.30 -26.41 5.24
CA LEU A 204 -1.43 -27.58 5.35
C LEU A 204 -1.38 -28.08 6.79
N ASP A 205 -1.25 -29.40 6.96
CA ASP A 205 -0.99 -29.99 8.27
C ASP A 205 0.48 -29.82 8.71
N SER A 206 0.82 -30.37 9.86
CA SER A 206 2.17 -30.32 10.41
C SER A 206 3.23 -31.04 9.56
N GLN A 207 2.82 -31.91 8.65
CA GLN A 207 3.69 -32.62 7.71
C GLN A 207 3.81 -31.89 6.36
N GLY A 208 3.03 -30.81 6.16
CA GLY A 208 3.00 -30.04 4.93
C GLY A 208 2.05 -30.62 3.87
N GLN A 209 1.13 -31.50 4.27
CA GLN A 209 0.11 -32.04 3.38
C GLN A 209 -1.17 -31.19 3.43
N PRO A 210 -1.92 -31.08 2.32
CA PRO A 210 -3.19 -30.37 2.31
C PRO A 210 -4.16 -30.92 3.36
N SER A 211 -4.76 -30.02 4.15
CA SER A 211 -5.65 -30.40 5.25
C SER A 211 -6.90 -29.52 5.30
N GLN A 212 -8.03 -30.15 5.03
CA GLN A 212 -9.33 -29.49 5.15
C GLN A 212 -9.67 -29.15 6.62
N ALA A 213 -9.16 -29.93 7.58
CA ALA A 213 -9.35 -29.66 9.00
C ALA A 213 -8.65 -28.35 9.43
N VAL A 214 -7.46 -28.09 8.90
CA VAL A 214 -6.73 -26.83 9.14
C VAL A 214 -7.48 -25.65 8.49
N LEU A 215 -7.95 -25.80 7.25
CA LEU A 215 -8.75 -24.78 6.59
C LEU A 215 -10.02 -24.46 7.38
N ARG A 216 -10.74 -25.47 7.85
CA ARG A 216 -11.94 -25.31 8.66
C ARG A 216 -11.67 -24.59 9.98
N ALA A 217 -10.62 -24.96 10.69
CA ALA A 217 -10.24 -24.28 11.94
C ALA A 217 -9.83 -22.82 11.69
N ALA A 218 -9.03 -22.57 10.65
CA ALA A 218 -8.68 -21.21 10.25
C ALA A 218 -9.92 -20.36 9.86
N TYR A 219 -10.87 -20.98 9.14
CA TYR A 219 -12.12 -20.33 8.75
C TYR A 219 -13.01 -19.99 9.94
N LEU A 220 -13.21 -20.92 10.88
CA LEU A 220 -13.95 -20.67 12.10
C LEU A 220 -13.35 -19.49 12.88
N ASN A 221 -12.02 -19.44 13.00
CA ASN A 221 -11.34 -18.33 13.65
C ASN A 221 -11.54 -17.00 12.89
N ALA A 222 -11.38 -16.99 11.57
CA ALA A 222 -11.52 -15.80 10.74
C ALA A 222 -12.98 -15.30 10.66
N HIS A 223 -13.96 -16.20 10.71
CA HIS A 223 -15.38 -15.86 10.62
C HIS A 223 -15.92 -15.25 11.94
N PHE A 224 -15.54 -15.84 13.06
CA PHE A 224 -16.08 -15.47 14.37
C PHE A 224 -15.28 -14.37 15.11
N GLN A 225 -14.09 -14.05 14.64
CA GLN A 225 -13.30 -12.95 15.21
C GLN A 225 -14.02 -11.60 15.02
N THR A 226 -13.83 -10.69 15.97
CA THR A 226 -14.39 -9.33 15.91
C THR A 226 -13.29 -8.28 16.06
N GLY A 227 -13.49 -7.12 15.45
CA GLY A 227 -12.68 -5.94 15.69
C GLY A 227 -11.47 -5.73 14.80
N LEU A 228 -11.06 -6.68 13.95
CA LEU A 228 -9.93 -6.50 13.04
C LEU A 228 -10.28 -7.01 11.64
N ASN A 229 -10.60 -6.09 10.71
CA ASN A 229 -10.65 -6.45 9.29
C ASN A 229 -9.22 -6.67 8.80
N ASN A 230 -8.90 -7.90 8.44
CA ASN A 230 -7.57 -8.32 8.04
C ASN A 230 -7.64 -9.01 6.67
N PRO A 231 -6.88 -8.56 5.66
CA PRO A 231 -6.85 -9.19 4.34
C PRO A 231 -6.51 -10.69 4.37
N LEU A 232 -5.79 -11.16 5.39
CA LEU A 232 -5.51 -12.59 5.58
C LEU A 232 -6.78 -13.37 5.93
N ASP A 233 -7.67 -12.78 6.73
CA ASP A 233 -8.93 -13.40 7.10
C ASP A 233 -9.92 -13.41 5.94
N GLU A 234 -9.93 -12.35 5.12
CA GLU A 234 -10.72 -12.30 3.88
C GLU A 234 -10.28 -13.41 2.90
N ALA A 235 -8.96 -13.64 2.76
CA ALA A 235 -8.42 -14.71 1.94
C ALA A 235 -8.85 -16.10 2.43
N ILE A 236 -8.75 -16.35 3.75
CA ILE A 236 -9.17 -17.61 4.37
C ILE A 236 -10.68 -17.86 4.17
N GLN A 237 -11.50 -16.81 4.35
CA GLN A 237 -12.95 -16.88 4.15
C GLN A 237 -13.31 -17.16 2.69
N GLY A 238 -12.61 -16.53 1.75
CA GLY A 238 -12.80 -16.75 0.32
C GLY A 238 -12.54 -18.20 -0.10
N ASP A 239 -11.43 -18.76 0.33
CA ASP A 239 -11.06 -20.16 0.03
C ASP A 239 -12.01 -21.16 0.70
N ALA A 240 -12.41 -20.90 1.96
CA ALA A 240 -13.35 -21.74 2.68
C ALA A 240 -14.74 -21.77 2.02
N GLN A 241 -15.19 -20.62 1.47
CA GLN A 241 -16.43 -20.53 0.69
C GLN A 241 -16.34 -21.30 -0.62
N GLN A 242 -15.21 -21.21 -1.33
CA GLN A 242 -14.97 -22.00 -2.55
C GLN A 242 -14.95 -23.51 -2.26
N ALA A 243 -14.41 -23.91 -1.10
CA ALA A 243 -14.43 -25.29 -0.63
C ALA A 243 -15.80 -25.74 -0.07
N ALA A 244 -16.83 -24.87 -0.10
CA ALA A 244 -18.17 -25.11 0.43
C ALA A 244 -18.17 -25.62 1.88
N LEU A 245 -17.29 -25.08 2.73
CA LEU A 245 -17.23 -25.45 4.14
C LEU A 245 -18.43 -24.90 4.90
N ASP A 246 -19.25 -25.80 5.42
CA ASP A 246 -20.40 -25.45 6.25
C ASP A 246 -19.97 -25.35 7.73
N ILE A 247 -20.25 -24.19 8.33
CA ILE A 247 -20.02 -23.87 9.73
C ILE A 247 -21.31 -23.43 10.44
N SER A 248 -22.48 -23.71 9.86
CA SER A 248 -23.79 -23.33 10.41
C SER A 248 -24.11 -24.00 11.74
N ALA A 249 -23.48 -25.14 12.02
CA ALA A 249 -23.65 -25.87 13.26
C ALA A 249 -22.81 -25.33 14.43
N GLU A 250 -21.87 -24.42 14.17
CA GLU A 250 -21.01 -23.83 15.19
C GLU A 250 -21.51 -22.46 15.61
N GLN A 251 -21.35 -22.17 16.91
CA GLN A 251 -21.69 -20.90 17.50
C GLN A 251 -20.49 -20.32 18.25
N LYS A 252 -20.26 -19.01 18.11
CA LYS A 252 -19.27 -18.31 18.91
C LYS A 252 -19.71 -18.26 20.37
N VAL A 253 -18.86 -18.72 21.27
CA VAL A 253 -19.06 -18.68 22.73
C VAL A 253 -18.17 -17.67 23.41
N GLY A 254 -16.98 -17.42 22.86
CA GLY A 254 -16.03 -16.48 23.43
C GLY A 254 -14.96 -16.07 22.42
N GLU A 255 -14.19 -15.05 22.81
CA GLU A 255 -13.07 -14.55 22.03
C GLU A 255 -12.00 -14.02 22.96
N ILE A 256 -10.74 -14.28 22.64
CA ILE A 256 -9.59 -13.60 23.18
C ILE A 256 -9.06 -12.73 22.03
N PRO A 257 -9.25 -11.39 22.09
CA PRO A 257 -8.87 -10.50 21.00
C PRO A 257 -7.39 -10.61 20.64
N TYR A 258 -7.04 -10.13 19.45
CA TYR A 258 -5.67 -10.15 18.99
C TYR A 258 -4.74 -9.49 20.00
N ASP A 259 -3.76 -10.27 20.43
CA ASP A 259 -2.70 -9.82 21.34
C ASP A 259 -1.41 -9.58 20.54
N PHE A 260 -0.95 -8.36 20.54
CA PHE A 260 0.20 -7.93 19.74
C PHE A 260 1.55 -8.38 20.30
N VAL A 261 1.59 -8.72 21.57
CA VAL A 261 2.79 -9.34 22.19
C VAL A 261 2.84 -10.81 21.81
N ARG A 262 1.71 -11.49 21.96
CA ARG A 262 1.55 -12.91 21.59
C ARG A 262 1.37 -13.12 20.10
N LYS A 263 1.05 -12.08 19.34
CA LYS A 263 0.79 -12.11 17.88
C LYS A 263 -0.20 -13.19 17.45
N CYS A 264 -1.22 -13.42 18.27
CA CYS A 264 -2.27 -14.39 18.01
C CYS A 264 -3.62 -13.91 18.52
N LEU A 265 -4.67 -14.48 17.96
CA LEU A 265 -6.08 -14.26 18.29
C LEU A 265 -6.72 -15.63 18.49
N SER A 266 -7.62 -15.72 19.47
CA SER A 266 -8.35 -16.97 19.71
C SER A 266 -9.85 -16.74 19.70
N VAL A 267 -10.60 -17.67 19.15
CA VAL A 267 -12.05 -17.75 19.28
C VAL A 267 -12.44 -19.07 19.95
N VAL A 268 -13.51 -19.07 20.70
CA VAL A 268 -14.11 -20.27 21.25
C VAL A 268 -15.41 -20.53 20.54
N VAL A 269 -15.53 -21.69 19.94
CA VAL A 269 -16.74 -22.13 19.25
C VAL A 269 -17.33 -23.36 19.94
N ALA A 270 -18.65 -23.42 19.98
CA ALA A 270 -19.39 -24.60 20.42
C ALA A 270 -20.03 -25.28 19.22
N ASN A 271 -19.92 -26.59 19.12
CA ASN A 271 -20.65 -27.40 18.13
C ASN A 271 -22.09 -27.67 18.57
N ALA A 272 -22.90 -28.32 17.71
CA ALA A 272 -24.29 -28.65 17.98
C ALA A 272 -24.49 -29.55 19.22
N GLN A 273 -23.46 -30.30 19.64
CA GLN A 273 -23.47 -31.13 20.85
C GLN A 273 -23.01 -30.39 22.11
N GLY A 274 -22.69 -29.10 22.00
CA GLY A 274 -22.22 -28.27 23.10
C GLY A 274 -20.73 -28.44 23.45
N ALA A 275 -19.98 -29.25 22.72
CA ALA A 275 -18.53 -29.36 22.92
C ALA A 275 -17.85 -28.05 22.44
N ARG A 276 -16.97 -27.54 23.28
CA ARG A 276 -16.29 -26.24 23.02
C ARG A 276 -14.84 -26.44 22.59
N THR A 277 -14.45 -25.69 21.58
CA THR A 277 -13.07 -25.69 21.05
C THR A 277 -12.55 -24.26 21.01
N LEU A 278 -11.41 -24.04 21.64
CA LEU A 278 -10.60 -22.84 21.49
C LEU A 278 -9.75 -22.98 20.22
N ILE A 279 -9.85 -22.02 19.30
CA ILE A 279 -9.10 -22.00 18.05
C ILE A 279 -8.24 -20.76 18.04
N THR A 280 -6.93 -20.93 18.05
CA THR A 280 -5.94 -19.86 18.06
C THR A 280 -5.25 -19.76 16.71
N LYS A 281 -5.19 -18.55 16.13
CA LYS A 281 -4.51 -18.25 14.88
C LYS A 281 -3.53 -17.09 15.10
N GLY A 282 -2.33 -17.20 14.51
CA GLY A 282 -1.32 -16.15 14.64
C GLY A 282 0.01 -16.45 13.97
N ALA A 283 1.03 -15.69 14.35
CA ALA A 283 2.39 -15.95 13.89
C ALA A 283 2.83 -17.35 14.30
N LEU A 284 3.40 -18.12 13.36
CA LEU A 284 3.69 -19.53 13.56
C LEU A 284 4.50 -19.81 14.82
N ASP A 285 5.60 -19.08 15.03
CA ASP A 285 6.48 -19.29 16.19
C ASP A 285 5.76 -19.06 17.52
N ASN A 286 4.89 -18.04 17.56
CA ASN A 286 4.10 -17.72 18.74
C ASN A 286 3.04 -18.80 19.01
N VAL A 287 2.35 -19.30 17.98
CA VAL A 287 1.38 -20.38 18.12
C VAL A 287 2.08 -21.68 18.53
N LEU A 288 3.20 -22.04 17.90
CA LEU A 288 4.00 -23.20 18.28
C LEU A 288 4.45 -23.16 19.74
N SER A 289 4.80 -21.98 20.26
CA SER A 289 5.20 -21.86 21.67
C SER A 289 4.09 -22.20 22.66
N LEU A 290 2.84 -22.08 22.25
CA LEU A 290 1.66 -22.43 23.07
C LEU A 290 1.26 -23.90 22.93
N CYS A 291 1.74 -24.60 21.90
CA CYS A 291 1.35 -25.98 21.62
C CYS A 291 2.18 -27.00 22.40
N THR A 292 1.53 -28.03 22.91
CA THR A 292 2.16 -29.21 23.55
C THR A 292 2.12 -30.44 22.67
N SER A 293 1.23 -30.46 21.68
CA SER A 293 1.05 -31.58 20.74
C SER A 293 0.79 -31.04 19.32
N VAL A 294 0.96 -31.91 18.35
CA VAL A 294 0.68 -31.67 16.95
C VAL A 294 -0.31 -32.74 16.46
N GLN A 295 -1.27 -32.30 15.65
CA GLN A 295 -2.24 -33.20 15.04
C GLN A 295 -1.64 -33.82 13.77
N ALA A 296 -1.53 -35.12 13.73
CA ALA A 296 -1.19 -35.91 12.56
C ALA A 296 -2.37 -36.78 12.10
N ALA A 297 -2.22 -37.45 10.98
CA ALA A 297 -3.30 -38.27 10.39
C ALA A 297 -3.75 -39.41 11.31
N ASP A 298 -2.85 -39.96 12.12
CA ASP A 298 -3.06 -41.05 13.07
C ASP A 298 -3.41 -40.56 14.50
N GLY A 299 -3.50 -39.25 14.71
CA GLY A 299 -3.89 -38.66 15.98
C GLY A 299 -2.93 -37.59 16.50
N PRO A 300 -3.12 -37.13 17.75
CA PRO A 300 -2.24 -36.13 18.34
C PRO A 300 -0.93 -36.76 18.83
N HIS A 301 0.21 -36.20 18.40
CA HIS A 301 1.54 -36.58 18.87
C HIS A 301 2.16 -35.46 19.75
N PRO A 302 3.00 -35.79 20.74
CA PRO A 302 3.73 -34.81 21.50
C PRO A 302 4.60 -33.95 20.58
N LEU A 303 4.58 -32.62 20.79
CA LEU A 303 5.38 -31.68 20.02
C LEU A 303 6.77 -31.54 20.64
N ASP A 304 7.70 -32.41 20.23
CA ASP A 304 9.08 -32.40 20.67
C ASP A 304 9.94 -31.33 19.97
N SER A 305 11.20 -31.22 20.38
CA SER A 305 12.13 -30.22 19.83
C SER A 305 12.45 -30.43 18.35
N ASN A 306 12.52 -31.71 17.92
CA ASN A 306 12.84 -32.04 16.53
C ASN A 306 11.69 -31.66 15.60
N MET A 307 10.47 -32.01 15.99
CA MET A 307 9.27 -31.67 15.22
C MET A 307 9.04 -30.15 15.15
N ARG A 308 9.31 -29.41 16.25
CA ARG A 308 9.32 -27.93 16.21
C ARG A 308 10.31 -27.39 15.19
N ALA A 309 11.53 -27.93 15.19
CA ALA A 309 12.57 -27.51 14.25
C ALA A 309 12.19 -27.82 12.79
N GLU A 310 11.61 -28.99 12.53
CA GLU A 310 11.15 -29.35 11.18
C GLU A 310 10.03 -28.43 10.66
N ILE A 311 9.04 -28.12 11.51
CA ILE A 311 7.96 -27.20 11.15
C ILE A 311 8.53 -25.81 10.89
N ALA A 312 9.43 -25.30 11.75
CA ALA A 312 10.06 -24.01 11.58
C ALA A 312 10.93 -23.94 10.32
N GLN A 313 11.69 -24.97 10.03
CA GLN A 313 12.51 -25.07 8.81
C GLN A 313 11.65 -25.05 7.56
N ARG A 314 10.56 -25.79 7.53
CA ARG A 314 9.62 -25.82 6.41
C ARG A 314 8.97 -24.45 6.18
N ALA A 315 8.54 -23.81 7.26
CA ALA A 315 7.97 -22.47 7.20
C ALA A 315 9.02 -21.43 6.72
N GLY A 316 10.27 -21.56 7.15
CA GLY A 316 11.40 -20.73 6.65
C GLY A 316 11.59 -20.88 5.15
N ALA A 317 11.60 -22.12 4.64
CA ALA A 317 11.71 -22.40 3.20
C ALA A 317 10.55 -21.83 2.38
N TRP A 318 9.33 -21.78 2.92
CA TRP A 318 8.21 -21.08 2.29
C TRP A 318 8.39 -19.56 2.37
N GLY A 319 8.89 -19.04 3.50
CA GLY A 319 9.21 -17.62 3.66
C GLY A 319 10.22 -17.11 2.63
N GLU A 320 11.25 -17.90 2.32
CA GLU A 320 12.23 -17.58 1.25
C GLU A 320 11.59 -17.50 -0.14
N LYS A 321 10.49 -18.24 -0.36
CA LYS A 321 9.68 -18.16 -1.60
C LYS A 321 8.65 -17.03 -1.60
N GLY A 322 8.61 -16.22 -0.53
CA GLY A 322 7.70 -15.08 -0.41
C GLY A 322 6.35 -15.40 0.26
N PHE A 323 6.13 -16.63 0.73
CA PHE A 323 4.90 -16.96 1.45
C PHE A 323 4.93 -16.47 2.90
N ARG A 324 3.78 -16.05 3.39
CA ARG A 324 3.59 -15.79 4.82
C ARG A 324 2.86 -16.96 5.46
N VAL A 325 3.46 -17.56 6.47
CA VAL A 325 2.91 -18.73 7.17
C VAL A 325 2.23 -18.28 8.46
N LEU A 326 0.99 -18.77 8.67
CA LEU A 326 0.24 -18.62 9.91
C LEU A 326 0.12 -19.96 10.61
N GLY A 327 0.24 -19.97 11.93
CA GLY A 327 -0.08 -21.14 12.75
C GLY A 327 -1.57 -21.16 13.13
N VAL A 328 -2.16 -22.35 13.14
CA VAL A 328 -3.51 -22.60 13.67
C VAL A 328 -3.42 -23.74 14.68
N ALA A 329 -3.89 -23.48 15.89
CA ALA A 329 -3.95 -24.47 16.96
C ALA A 329 -5.36 -24.59 17.53
N THR A 330 -5.70 -25.77 17.99
CA THR A 330 -7.00 -26.06 18.61
C THR A 330 -6.81 -26.71 19.98
N LYS A 331 -7.69 -26.37 20.93
CA LYS A 331 -7.73 -26.98 22.27
C LYS A 331 -9.18 -27.21 22.67
N ALA A 332 -9.52 -28.41 23.09
CA ALA A 332 -10.80 -28.64 23.75
C ALA A 332 -10.82 -27.91 25.08
N VAL A 333 -11.89 -27.16 25.36
CA VAL A 333 -12.05 -26.40 26.61
C VAL A 333 -13.30 -26.81 27.33
N ASP A 334 -13.28 -26.63 28.67
CA ASP A 334 -14.41 -27.01 29.52
C ASP A 334 -15.63 -26.17 29.20
N GLY A 335 -16.80 -26.82 29.07
CA GLY A 335 -18.08 -26.21 28.75
C GLY A 335 -18.64 -25.31 29.86
N GLN A 336 -18.07 -25.28 31.07
CA GLN A 336 -18.58 -24.50 32.20
C GLN A 336 -17.92 -23.12 32.34
N ALA A 337 -16.85 -22.82 31.60
CA ALA A 337 -16.19 -21.52 31.71
C ALA A 337 -17.13 -20.36 31.27
N GLN A 338 -17.32 -19.38 32.13
CA GLN A 338 -18.11 -18.18 31.84
C GLN A 338 -17.33 -17.10 31.06
N ALA A 339 -16.02 -17.11 31.13
CA ALA A 339 -15.13 -16.21 30.40
C ALA A 339 -13.83 -16.94 30.05
N TYR A 340 -13.26 -16.60 28.92
CA TYR A 340 -12.00 -17.13 28.44
C TYR A 340 -10.93 -16.03 28.46
N GLY A 341 -9.75 -16.35 28.91
CA GLY A 341 -8.65 -15.41 29.09
C GLY A 341 -7.33 -15.89 28.48
N ARG A 342 -6.31 -15.06 28.62
CA ARG A 342 -4.97 -15.34 28.05
C ARG A 342 -4.27 -16.57 28.64
N GLY A 343 -4.77 -17.12 29.74
CA GLY A 343 -4.23 -18.31 30.42
C GLY A 343 -4.87 -19.64 29.96
N ASP A 344 -5.94 -19.61 29.20
CA ASP A 344 -6.66 -20.78 28.73
C ASP A 344 -6.02 -21.38 27.47
#